data_d741e59d29ded99b2a05578793d550e6
#
_entry.id   d741e59d29ded99b2a05578793d550e6
#
_cell.length_a   1.000
_cell.length_b   1.000
_cell.length_c   1.000
_cell.angle_alpha   90.00
_cell.angle_beta   90.00
_cell.angle_gamma   90.00
#
_symmetry.space_group_name_H-M   'P 1'
#
loop_
_entity.id
_entity.type
_entity.pdbx_description
1 polymer ?
#
loop_
_entity_poly.entity_id
_entity_poly.type
_entity_poly.pdbx_seq_one_letter_code
_entity_poly.pdbx_strand_id
1 'polypeptide(L)'
;RTIWGVSQDVLCVGNDFTLQFVKDVLSEVADIFPSEYIHIGGDECPKVRWEKCPKCQERIKSLGLKSDAKHTKEQRLQSYMIQEAAKYLKEKGKRIIGWTEILEGGLVPDATLMSWIGESGGIEAAHQHHDVIMTPNTYLYFDYYQSKKVEDEPLAIGGYLPIEKTYNYEPMPKELTKEEQQYIKGVQANLWTEYIPVFSQVQYMVLPRLGAAAEVQWTDPSKKDYKDFLRRVPHLVAVYDCYGWNCA
;
A
#
# COMPACT_ATOMS: atom_id res chain seq x y z
N ARG A 1 8.40 20.94 4.05
CA ARG A 1 6.97 21.09 3.81
C ARG A 1 6.21 21.09 5.13
N THR A 2 5.23 21.96 5.29
CA THR A 2 4.47 22.15 6.54
C THR A 2 2.99 21.75 6.43
N ILE A 3 2.57 21.22 5.27
CA ILE A 3 1.19 20.82 4.97
C ILE A 3 1.19 19.38 4.47
N TRP A 4 0.32 18.57 5.03
CA TRP A 4 0.11 17.18 4.60
C TRP A 4 -0.48 17.09 3.19
N GLY A 5 -0.33 15.96 2.55
CA GLY A 5 -0.86 15.64 1.23
C GLY A 5 0.21 15.40 0.16
N VAL A 6 -0.21 15.08 -1.06
CA VAL A 6 0.65 14.78 -2.19
C VAL A 6 1.50 15.98 -2.59
N SER A 7 2.81 15.79 -2.73
CA SER A 7 3.74 16.83 -3.18
C SER A 7 3.99 16.74 -4.67
N GLN A 8 4.05 17.91 -5.34
CA GLN A 8 4.56 17.98 -6.71
C GLN A 8 6.09 17.90 -6.79
N ASP A 9 6.78 18.04 -5.64
CA ASP A 9 8.23 17.94 -5.56
C ASP A 9 8.65 16.47 -5.46
N VAL A 10 9.04 15.93 -6.59
CA VAL A 10 9.53 14.55 -6.75
C VAL A 10 11.01 14.54 -7.12
N LEU A 11 11.70 13.44 -6.88
CA LEU A 11 13.09 13.27 -7.27
C LEU A 11 13.27 13.42 -8.80
N CYS A 12 14.34 14.12 -9.20
CA CYS A 12 14.66 14.33 -10.62
C CYS A 12 15.33 13.07 -11.21
N VAL A 13 14.59 12.22 -11.90
CA VAL A 13 15.11 10.98 -12.51
C VAL A 13 16.13 11.25 -13.63
N GLY A 14 16.11 12.45 -14.22
CA GLY A 14 17.11 12.90 -15.18
C GLY A 14 18.48 13.25 -14.58
N ASN A 15 18.60 13.26 -13.25
CA ASN A 15 19.86 13.52 -12.57
C ASN A 15 20.50 12.20 -12.12
N ASP A 16 21.73 11.91 -12.57
CA ASP A 16 22.45 10.67 -12.23
C ASP A 16 22.66 10.51 -10.72
N PHE A 17 22.85 11.61 -9.99
CA PHE A 17 22.94 11.59 -8.53
C PHE A 17 21.68 11.01 -7.88
N THR A 18 20.50 11.21 -8.47
CA THR A 18 19.26 10.64 -7.92
C THR A 18 19.28 9.12 -7.91
N LEU A 19 19.74 8.48 -8.98
CA LEU A 19 19.86 7.03 -9.04
C LEU A 19 20.87 6.50 -8.01
N GLN A 20 22.00 7.18 -7.87
CA GLN A 20 23.00 6.81 -6.87
C GLN A 20 22.46 6.98 -5.45
N PHE A 21 21.82 8.11 -5.16
CA PHE A 21 21.20 8.37 -3.85
C PHE A 21 20.18 7.27 -3.48
N VAL A 22 19.31 6.88 -4.41
CA VAL A 22 18.34 5.80 -4.15
C VAL A 22 19.04 4.48 -3.88
N LYS A 23 20.09 4.15 -4.63
CA LYS A 23 20.89 2.92 -4.39
C LYS A 23 21.57 2.95 -3.03
N ASP A 24 22.10 4.08 -2.61
CA ASP A 24 22.75 4.23 -1.30
C ASP A 24 21.74 4.01 -0.16
N VAL A 25 20.57 4.65 -0.23
CA VAL A 25 19.47 4.45 0.73
C VAL A 25 19.02 2.99 0.76
N LEU A 26 18.78 2.39 -0.41
CA LEU A 26 18.35 0.98 -0.49
C LEU A 26 19.42 0.02 0.03
N SER A 27 20.70 0.37 -0.10
CA SER A 27 21.79 -0.42 0.50
C SER A 27 21.68 -0.47 2.01
N GLU A 28 21.55 0.70 2.65
CA GLU A 28 21.43 0.77 4.12
C GLU A 28 20.17 0.03 4.61
N VAL A 29 19.04 0.23 3.93
CA VAL A 29 17.78 -0.46 4.25
C VAL A 29 17.95 -1.98 4.15
N ALA A 30 18.58 -2.47 3.07
CA ALA A 30 18.80 -3.90 2.86
C ALA A 30 19.74 -4.52 3.92
N ASP A 31 20.68 -3.75 4.44
CA ASP A 31 21.61 -4.19 5.49
C ASP A 31 20.94 -4.22 6.88
N ILE A 32 20.00 -3.29 7.13
CA ILE A 32 19.25 -3.20 8.41
C ILE A 32 18.14 -4.27 8.49
N PHE A 33 17.41 -4.48 7.38
CA PHE A 33 16.26 -5.38 7.37
C PHE A 33 16.59 -6.73 6.73
N PRO A 34 16.50 -7.85 7.46
CA PRO A 34 16.84 -9.17 6.94
C PRO A 34 15.81 -9.73 5.96
N SER A 35 14.62 -9.12 5.83
CA SER A 35 13.57 -9.55 4.93
C SER A 35 14.07 -9.71 3.51
N GLU A 36 13.56 -10.73 2.81
CA GLU A 36 13.73 -10.87 1.36
C GLU A 36 13.07 -9.70 0.60
N TYR A 37 12.04 -9.09 1.17
CA TYR A 37 11.25 -8.03 0.53
C TYR A 37 11.62 -6.65 1.07
N ILE A 38 11.78 -5.70 0.15
CA ILE A 38 11.95 -4.28 0.47
C ILE A 38 10.83 -3.49 -0.21
N HIS A 39 10.05 -2.77 0.57
CA HIS A 39 9.00 -1.90 0.04
C HIS A 39 9.61 -0.58 -0.44
N ILE A 40 9.40 -0.24 -1.70
CA ILE A 40 10.01 0.93 -2.34
C ILE A 40 9.04 2.10 -2.56
N GLY A 41 7.79 1.99 -2.06
CA GLY A 41 6.74 2.99 -2.31
C GLY A 41 6.24 2.94 -3.74
N GLY A 42 6.39 4.02 -4.48
CA GLY A 42 6.00 4.15 -5.90
C GLY A 42 4.66 4.84 -6.10
N ASP A 43 3.98 5.18 -5.01
CA ASP A 43 2.70 5.85 -4.96
C ASP A 43 2.82 7.37 -5.15
N GLU A 44 1.70 7.98 -5.51
CA GLU A 44 1.47 9.43 -5.46
C GLU A 44 2.63 10.28 -6.05
N CYS A 45 3.20 9.83 -7.17
CA CYS A 45 4.28 10.52 -7.86
C CYS A 45 3.74 11.39 -9.00
N PRO A 46 3.45 12.70 -8.79
CA PRO A 46 2.99 13.60 -9.84
C PRO A 46 4.06 13.82 -10.91
N LYS A 47 3.70 13.73 -12.19
CA LYS A 47 4.63 13.85 -13.33
C LYS A 47 4.86 15.29 -13.78
N VAL A 48 4.12 16.26 -13.26
CA VAL A 48 4.11 17.67 -13.68
C VAL A 48 5.51 18.31 -13.71
N ARG A 49 6.37 17.97 -12.75
CA ARG A 49 7.76 18.44 -12.72
C ARG A 49 8.60 17.79 -13.81
N TRP A 50 8.43 16.49 -14.06
CA TRP A 50 9.19 15.78 -15.08
C TRP A 50 8.84 16.22 -16.48
N GLU A 51 7.58 16.56 -16.75
CA GLU A 51 7.13 17.10 -18.05
C GLU A 51 7.89 18.37 -18.45
N LYS A 52 8.26 19.18 -17.46
CA LYS A 52 8.93 20.49 -17.65
C LYS A 52 10.43 20.46 -17.37
N CYS A 53 10.95 19.38 -16.79
CA CYS A 53 12.35 19.28 -16.40
C CYS A 53 13.23 18.90 -17.60
N PRO A 54 14.18 19.76 -18.04
CA PRO A 54 15.03 19.44 -19.18
C PRO A 54 15.82 18.14 -19.00
N LYS A 55 16.34 17.87 -17.79
CA LYS A 55 17.09 16.65 -17.50
C LYS A 55 16.21 15.40 -17.59
N CYS A 56 14.96 15.44 -17.08
CA CYS A 56 14.04 14.32 -17.21
C CYS A 56 13.64 14.08 -18.66
N GLN A 57 13.37 15.13 -19.44
CA GLN A 57 13.05 15.01 -20.87
C GLN A 57 14.23 14.49 -21.67
N GLU A 58 15.46 14.88 -21.37
CA GLU A 58 16.67 14.34 -22.00
C GLU A 58 16.84 12.85 -21.65
N ARG A 59 16.61 12.45 -20.39
CA ARG A 59 16.63 11.04 -19.97
C ARG A 59 15.58 10.23 -20.72
N ILE A 60 14.34 10.73 -20.82
CA ILE A 60 13.26 10.10 -21.61
C ILE A 60 13.70 9.87 -23.06
N LYS A 61 14.31 10.90 -23.68
CA LYS A 61 14.80 10.82 -25.05
C LYS A 61 15.94 9.82 -25.21
N SER A 62 16.93 9.86 -24.33
CA SER A 62 18.10 8.95 -24.38
C SER A 62 17.71 7.48 -24.19
N LEU A 63 16.69 7.22 -23.38
CA LEU A 63 16.12 5.88 -23.15
C LEU A 63 15.10 5.46 -24.23
N GLY A 64 14.75 6.35 -25.15
CA GLY A 64 13.76 6.08 -26.19
C GLY A 64 12.33 5.87 -25.67
N LEU A 65 12.01 6.40 -24.46
CA LEU A 65 10.69 6.23 -23.85
C LEU A 65 9.64 7.03 -24.62
N LYS A 66 8.55 6.36 -24.99
CA LYS A 66 7.46 6.96 -25.76
C LYS A 66 6.12 6.72 -25.06
N SER A 67 5.21 7.68 -25.19
CA SER A 67 3.82 7.47 -24.79
C SER A 67 3.12 6.51 -25.75
N ASP A 68 2.16 5.76 -25.23
CA ASP A 68 1.21 4.95 -26.00
C ASP A 68 -0.22 5.15 -25.49
N ALA A 69 -1.13 4.26 -25.87
CA ALA A 69 -2.54 4.36 -25.48
C ALA A 69 -2.78 4.15 -23.97
N LYS A 70 -1.85 3.51 -23.26
CA LYS A 70 -1.99 3.15 -21.83
C LYS A 70 -1.14 4.02 -20.91
N HIS A 71 0.06 4.41 -21.36
CA HIS A 71 1.06 5.04 -20.52
C HIS A 71 1.71 6.26 -21.17
N THR A 72 1.94 7.30 -20.39
CA THR A 72 2.75 8.44 -20.81
C THR A 72 4.24 8.11 -20.74
N LYS A 73 5.06 8.88 -21.43
CA LYS A 73 6.53 8.73 -21.38
C LYS A 73 7.09 9.03 -19.98
N GLU A 74 6.40 9.87 -19.21
CA GLU A 74 6.74 10.17 -17.80
C GLU A 74 6.40 9.02 -16.87
N GLN A 75 5.28 8.31 -17.07
CA GLN A 75 4.99 7.06 -16.36
C GLN A 75 6.02 5.98 -16.66
N ARG A 76 6.48 5.90 -17.92
CA ARG A 76 7.60 5.02 -18.29
C ARG A 76 8.93 5.42 -17.68
N LEU A 77 9.13 6.72 -17.42
CA LEU A 77 10.30 7.21 -16.67
C LEU A 77 10.23 6.76 -15.19
N GLN A 78 9.03 6.73 -14.58
CA GLN A 78 8.84 6.13 -13.25
C GLN A 78 9.17 4.65 -13.26
N SER A 79 8.63 3.90 -14.23
CA SER A 79 8.94 2.47 -14.39
C SER A 79 10.45 2.23 -14.55
N TYR A 80 11.15 3.04 -15.33
CA TYR A 80 12.61 2.97 -15.43
C TYR A 80 13.30 3.13 -14.07
N MET A 81 12.89 4.09 -13.25
CA MET A 81 13.45 4.29 -11.92
C MET A 81 13.21 3.07 -11.01
N ILE A 82 12.01 2.51 -11.07
CA ILE A 82 11.64 1.30 -10.32
C ILE A 82 12.47 0.09 -10.80
N GLN A 83 12.69 -0.04 -12.11
CA GLN A 83 13.55 -1.09 -12.68
C GLN A 83 14.99 -1.01 -12.19
N GLU A 84 15.56 0.20 -12.13
CA GLU A 84 16.92 0.41 -11.59
C GLU A 84 17.02 0.05 -10.11
N ALA A 85 16.00 0.42 -9.31
CA ALA A 85 15.92 0.03 -7.91
C ALA A 85 15.78 -1.50 -7.74
N ALA A 86 14.88 -2.12 -8.52
CA ALA A 86 14.67 -3.56 -8.48
C ALA A 86 15.92 -4.34 -8.88
N LYS A 87 16.62 -3.91 -9.94
CA LYS A 87 17.86 -4.51 -10.39
C LYS A 87 18.92 -4.45 -9.29
N TYR A 88 19.11 -3.30 -8.67
CA TYR A 88 20.05 -3.12 -7.59
C TYR A 88 19.73 -4.01 -6.37
N LEU A 89 18.47 -4.06 -5.95
CA LEU A 89 18.04 -4.93 -4.84
C LEU A 89 18.17 -6.41 -5.17
N LYS A 90 17.95 -6.80 -6.41
CA LYS A 90 18.15 -8.19 -6.86
C LYS A 90 19.62 -8.64 -6.74
N GLU A 91 20.58 -7.74 -7.00
CA GLU A 91 22.02 -8.01 -6.80
C GLU A 91 22.34 -8.26 -5.30
N LYS A 92 21.52 -7.73 -4.39
CA LYS A 92 21.57 -7.97 -2.94
C LYS A 92 20.71 -9.14 -2.45
N GLY A 93 20.13 -9.92 -3.35
CA GLY A 93 19.23 -11.03 -3.03
C GLY A 93 17.86 -10.60 -2.50
N LYS A 94 17.43 -9.37 -2.79
CA LYS A 94 16.16 -8.83 -2.35
C LYS A 94 15.16 -8.70 -3.50
N ARG A 95 13.87 -8.66 -3.18
CA ARG A 95 12.75 -8.43 -4.09
C ARG A 95 12.03 -7.15 -3.70
N ILE A 96 11.42 -6.47 -4.67
CA ILE A 96 10.66 -5.26 -4.40
C ILE A 96 9.19 -5.55 -4.09
N ILE A 97 8.62 -4.74 -3.19
CA ILE A 97 7.19 -4.50 -3.07
C ILE A 97 6.93 -3.03 -3.40
N GLY A 98 5.82 -2.72 -4.04
CA GLY A 98 5.40 -1.33 -4.26
C GLY A 98 3.89 -1.19 -4.23
N TRP A 99 3.43 0.05 -4.11
CA TRP A 99 2.01 0.38 -4.16
C TRP A 99 1.45 0.23 -5.59
N THR A 100 0.13 0.30 -5.72
CA THR A 100 -0.60 0.12 -7.00
C THR A 100 0.04 0.84 -8.19
N GLU A 101 0.59 2.02 -7.98
CA GLU A 101 1.12 2.88 -9.04
C GLU A 101 2.44 2.38 -9.66
N ILE A 102 3.04 1.31 -9.11
CA ILE A 102 4.16 0.66 -9.82
C ILE A 102 3.71 -0.06 -11.11
N LEU A 103 2.40 -0.22 -11.31
CA LEU A 103 1.82 -0.66 -12.60
C LEU A 103 2.02 0.39 -13.71
N GLU A 104 2.16 1.67 -13.33
CA GLU A 104 2.35 2.76 -14.29
C GLU A 104 3.63 2.59 -15.10
N GLY A 105 3.47 2.55 -16.42
CA GLY A 105 4.60 2.39 -17.35
C GLY A 105 5.14 0.98 -17.49
N GLY A 106 4.51 0.00 -16.86
CA GLY A 106 4.84 -1.43 -16.91
C GLY A 106 5.45 -1.94 -15.61
N LEU A 107 4.95 -3.09 -15.16
CA LEU A 107 5.40 -3.74 -13.93
C LEU A 107 6.76 -4.41 -14.13
N VAL A 108 7.60 -4.32 -13.11
CA VAL A 108 8.93 -4.97 -13.11
C VAL A 108 8.75 -6.46 -12.83
N PRO A 109 9.48 -7.35 -13.55
CA PRO A 109 9.45 -8.78 -13.24
C PRO A 109 9.75 -9.07 -11.77
N ASP A 110 9.08 -10.05 -11.19
CA ASP A 110 9.20 -10.48 -9.77
C ASP A 110 8.78 -9.43 -8.72
N ALA A 111 8.23 -8.29 -9.12
CA ALA A 111 7.69 -7.31 -8.18
C ALA A 111 6.41 -7.82 -7.52
N THR A 112 6.25 -7.56 -6.22
CA THR A 112 5.01 -7.77 -5.50
C THR A 112 4.25 -6.45 -5.41
N LEU A 113 2.95 -6.47 -5.66
CA LEU A 113 2.10 -5.28 -5.63
C LEU A 113 1.29 -5.23 -4.32
N MET A 114 1.25 -4.07 -3.68
CA MET A 114 0.27 -3.75 -2.63
C MET A 114 -0.87 -2.93 -3.22
N SER A 115 -2.07 -3.54 -3.32
CA SER A 115 -3.24 -2.91 -3.93
C SER A 115 -4.01 -2.09 -2.91
N TRP A 116 -3.79 -0.75 -2.89
CA TRP A 116 -4.41 0.18 -1.95
C TRP A 116 -5.54 1.03 -2.55
N ILE A 117 -5.46 1.37 -3.85
CA ILE A 117 -6.51 2.08 -4.59
C ILE A 117 -7.61 1.09 -4.99
N GLY A 118 -8.33 0.51 -4.01
CA GLY A 118 -9.29 -0.55 -4.29
C GLY A 118 -8.62 -1.86 -4.72
N GLU A 119 -9.36 -2.70 -5.43
CA GLU A 119 -8.95 -4.07 -5.77
C GLU A 119 -8.43 -4.22 -7.21
N SER A 120 -8.77 -3.28 -8.09
CA SER A 120 -8.49 -3.38 -9.54
C SER A 120 -7.01 -3.54 -9.88
N GLY A 121 -6.14 -2.82 -9.19
CA GLY A 121 -4.69 -2.95 -9.39
C GLY A 121 -4.16 -4.32 -9.00
N GLY A 122 -4.68 -4.88 -7.91
CA GLY A 122 -4.36 -6.24 -7.49
C GLY A 122 -4.84 -7.30 -8.48
N ILE A 123 -6.04 -7.14 -9.01
CA ILE A 123 -6.60 -8.01 -10.06
C ILE A 123 -5.71 -7.94 -11.32
N GLU A 124 -5.36 -6.74 -11.76
CA GLU A 124 -4.49 -6.56 -12.92
C GLU A 124 -3.11 -7.20 -12.72
N ALA A 125 -2.50 -7.03 -11.55
CA ALA A 125 -1.21 -7.65 -11.23
C ALA A 125 -1.29 -9.18 -11.20
N ALA A 126 -2.36 -9.75 -10.61
CA ALA A 126 -2.59 -11.18 -10.56
C ALA A 126 -2.78 -11.79 -11.97
N HIS A 127 -3.51 -11.11 -12.87
CA HIS A 127 -3.60 -11.48 -14.28
C HIS A 127 -2.26 -11.50 -15.01
N GLN A 128 -1.30 -10.67 -14.56
CA GLN A 128 0.07 -10.64 -15.06
C GLN A 128 1.01 -11.59 -14.29
N HIS A 129 0.48 -12.45 -13.42
CA HIS A 129 1.19 -13.43 -12.60
C HIS A 129 2.18 -12.81 -11.59
N HIS A 130 1.85 -11.64 -11.05
CA HIS A 130 2.58 -11.01 -9.97
C HIS A 130 1.92 -11.26 -8.62
N ASP A 131 2.75 -11.47 -7.61
CA ASP A 131 2.28 -11.58 -6.22
C ASP A 131 1.61 -10.28 -5.77
N VAL A 132 0.51 -10.41 -5.03
CA VAL A 132 -0.33 -9.29 -4.58
C VAL A 132 -0.62 -9.40 -3.10
N ILE A 133 -0.51 -8.29 -2.40
CA ILE A 133 -1.05 -8.09 -1.05
C ILE A 133 -2.23 -7.12 -1.18
N MET A 134 -3.42 -7.56 -0.77
CA MET A 134 -4.63 -6.75 -0.82
C MET A 134 -4.68 -5.83 0.41
N THR A 135 -4.74 -4.52 0.16
CA THR A 135 -4.80 -3.51 1.21
C THR A 135 -5.70 -2.32 0.82
N PRO A 136 -6.90 -2.59 0.26
CA PRO A 136 -7.74 -1.53 -0.27
C PRO A 136 -8.17 -0.56 0.85
N ASN A 137 -7.95 0.74 0.60
CA ASN A 137 -8.20 1.80 1.55
C ASN A 137 -9.65 1.81 2.07
N THR A 138 -10.58 1.40 1.24
CA THR A 138 -12.01 1.34 1.56
C THR A 138 -12.37 0.32 2.64
N TYR A 139 -11.47 -0.65 2.94
CA TYR A 139 -11.72 -1.76 3.87
C TYR A 139 -10.66 -1.90 4.96
N LEU A 140 -9.43 -1.39 4.71
CA LEU A 140 -8.26 -1.74 5.52
C LEU A 140 -7.41 -0.54 5.94
N TYR A 141 -7.87 0.72 5.72
CA TYR A 141 -7.17 1.91 6.22
C TYR A 141 -7.74 2.31 7.58
N PHE A 142 -7.01 1.95 8.63
CA PHE A 142 -7.44 2.13 10.02
C PHE A 142 -7.18 3.54 10.57
N ASP A 143 -6.62 4.41 9.78
CA ASP A 143 -6.54 5.85 10.01
C ASP A 143 -7.85 6.60 9.68
N TYR A 144 -8.87 5.92 9.14
CA TYR A 144 -10.20 6.46 8.89
C TYR A 144 -11.07 6.43 10.16
N TYR A 145 -12.02 7.36 10.26
CA TYR A 145 -13.00 7.40 11.35
C TYR A 145 -13.78 6.09 11.49
N GLN A 146 -13.98 5.65 12.72
CA GLN A 146 -14.78 4.47 13.05
C GLN A 146 -16.26 4.77 13.17
N SER A 147 -16.62 6.02 13.57
CA SER A 147 -17.98 6.52 13.71
C SER A 147 -18.32 7.58 12.66
N LYS A 148 -19.62 7.74 12.40
CA LYS A 148 -20.15 8.87 11.62
C LYS A 148 -20.24 10.16 12.43
N LYS A 149 -20.21 10.05 13.76
CA LYS A 149 -20.18 11.20 14.68
C LYS A 149 -18.75 11.65 14.86
N VAL A 150 -18.24 12.39 13.89
CA VAL A 150 -16.83 12.81 13.81
C VAL A 150 -16.46 13.72 14.98
N GLU A 151 -17.44 14.42 15.54
CA GLU A 151 -17.28 15.30 16.71
C GLU A 151 -16.92 14.56 18.00
N ASP A 152 -17.25 13.26 18.08
CA ASP A 152 -16.96 12.40 19.23
C ASP A 152 -15.65 11.60 19.03
N GLU A 153 -15.03 11.69 17.84
CA GLU A 153 -13.84 10.93 17.46
C GLU A 153 -12.54 11.74 17.62
N PRO A 154 -11.40 11.11 17.90
CA PRO A 154 -10.10 11.76 17.73
C PRO A 154 -9.92 12.26 16.30
N LEU A 155 -9.20 13.38 16.13
CA LEU A 155 -8.91 13.91 14.80
C LEU A 155 -8.23 12.83 13.94
N ALA A 156 -8.77 12.61 12.75
CA ALA A 156 -8.25 11.68 11.76
C ALA A 156 -8.13 12.35 10.37
N ILE A 157 -7.49 11.67 9.42
CA ILE A 157 -7.31 12.17 8.05
C ILE A 157 -8.64 12.38 7.30
N GLY A 158 -9.69 11.66 7.71
CA GLY A 158 -11.00 11.62 7.06
C GLY A 158 -11.46 10.19 6.81
N GLY A 159 -12.34 10.01 5.84
CA GLY A 159 -12.92 8.71 5.50
C GLY A 159 -13.85 8.17 6.59
N TYR A 160 -14.47 7.03 6.32
CA TYR A 160 -15.31 6.31 7.28
C TYR A 160 -15.19 4.81 7.05
N LEU A 161 -14.69 4.12 8.05
CA LEU A 161 -14.48 2.67 8.00
C LEU A 161 -14.96 2.02 9.32
N PRO A 162 -16.24 1.64 9.41
CA PRO A 162 -16.75 0.91 10.54
C PRO A 162 -16.27 -0.55 10.53
N ILE A 163 -16.27 -1.19 11.69
CA ILE A 163 -15.85 -2.58 11.88
C ILE A 163 -16.60 -3.56 10.95
N GLU A 164 -17.89 -3.31 10.69
CA GLU A 164 -18.71 -4.10 9.77
C GLU A 164 -18.13 -4.15 8.36
N LYS A 165 -17.65 -3.00 7.88
CA LYS A 165 -17.11 -2.89 6.53
C LYS A 165 -15.80 -3.67 6.40
N THR A 166 -14.94 -3.63 7.41
CA THR A 166 -13.73 -4.46 7.46
C THR A 166 -14.08 -5.94 7.52
N TYR A 167 -15.02 -6.34 8.38
CA TYR A 167 -15.44 -7.74 8.52
C TYR A 167 -16.01 -8.33 7.22
N ASN A 168 -16.80 -7.55 6.50
CA ASN A 168 -17.46 -8.01 5.26
C ASN A 168 -16.54 -7.96 4.03
N TYR A 169 -15.30 -7.54 4.18
CA TYR A 169 -14.34 -7.58 3.10
C TYR A 169 -14.04 -9.04 2.70
N GLU A 170 -13.96 -9.30 1.38
CA GLU A 170 -13.52 -10.57 0.83
C GLU A 170 -12.25 -10.32 0.01
N PRO A 171 -11.08 -10.76 0.53
CA PRO A 171 -9.79 -10.46 -0.10
C PRO A 171 -9.53 -11.16 -1.42
N MET A 172 -10.29 -12.21 -1.73
CA MET A 172 -10.13 -12.98 -2.96
C MET A 172 -11.11 -12.48 -4.02
N PRO A 173 -10.65 -11.69 -5.01
CA PRO A 173 -11.53 -11.19 -6.07
C PRO A 173 -12.16 -12.32 -6.88
N LYS A 174 -13.45 -12.19 -7.15
CA LYS A 174 -14.23 -13.20 -7.91
C LYS A 174 -13.85 -13.22 -9.40
N GLU A 175 -13.23 -12.17 -9.89
CA GLU A 175 -12.76 -11.99 -11.25
C GLU A 175 -11.57 -12.90 -11.57
N LEU A 176 -10.85 -13.35 -10.57
CA LEU A 176 -9.67 -14.18 -10.74
C LEU A 176 -10.03 -15.66 -10.93
N THR A 177 -9.41 -16.28 -11.90
CA THR A 177 -9.44 -17.73 -12.07
C THR A 177 -8.75 -18.43 -10.90
N LYS A 178 -9.00 -19.73 -10.71
CA LYS A 178 -8.34 -20.52 -9.66
C LYS A 178 -6.82 -20.52 -9.75
N GLU A 179 -6.29 -20.43 -10.96
CA GLU A 179 -4.86 -20.33 -11.20
C GLU A 179 -4.31 -18.96 -10.80
N GLU A 180 -5.04 -17.89 -11.09
CA GLU A 180 -4.63 -16.54 -10.74
C GLU A 180 -4.76 -16.24 -9.25
N GLN A 181 -5.70 -16.88 -8.55
CA GLN A 181 -5.90 -16.74 -7.10
C GLN A 181 -4.64 -17.06 -6.28
N GLN A 182 -3.73 -17.91 -6.79
CA GLN A 182 -2.48 -18.22 -6.11
C GLN A 182 -1.57 -17.00 -5.93
N TYR A 183 -1.75 -15.95 -6.74
CA TYR A 183 -0.97 -14.72 -6.66
C TYR A 183 -1.45 -13.77 -5.56
N ILE A 184 -2.65 -13.96 -5.02
CA ILE A 184 -3.11 -13.22 -3.84
C ILE A 184 -2.46 -13.85 -2.59
N LYS A 185 -1.42 -13.18 -2.07
CA LYS A 185 -0.61 -13.72 -0.95
C LYS A 185 -1.19 -13.43 0.41
N GLY A 186 -2.06 -12.44 0.50
CA GLY A 186 -2.68 -12.07 1.78
C GLY A 186 -3.24 -10.66 1.80
N VAL A 187 -3.49 -10.20 3.00
CA VAL A 187 -4.16 -8.93 3.32
C VAL A 187 -3.33 -8.17 4.33
N GLN A 188 -3.31 -6.84 4.21
CA GLN A 188 -2.69 -5.96 5.19
C GLN A 188 -3.62 -4.79 5.49
N ALA A 189 -3.78 -4.47 6.77
CA ALA A 189 -4.36 -3.20 7.19
C ALA A 189 -3.26 -2.14 7.35
N ASN A 190 -3.57 -0.90 7.01
CA ASN A 190 -2.66 0.24 7.12
C ASN A 190 -3.17 1.23 8.15
N LEU A 191 -2.23 1.86 8.86
CA LEU A 191 -2.49 2.94 9.81
C LEU A 191 -1.49 4.06 9.55
N TRP A 192 -1.91 5.09 8.85
CA TRP A 192 -1.11 6.28 8.58
C TRP A 192 -1.20 7.25 9.76
N THR A 193 -0.08 7.83 10.15
CA THR A 193 0.03 8.49 11.46
C THR A 193 0.11 10.01 11.40
N GLU A 194 -0.25 10.63 10.27
CA GLU A 194 -0.23 12.09 10.11
C GLU A 194 -1.04 12.82 11.19
N TYR A 195 -2.14 12.20 11.65
CA TYR A 195 -3.03 12.74 12.66
C TYR A 195 -3.03 11.94 13.96
N ILE A 196 -2.05 11.05 14.15
CA ILE A 196 -1.98 10.15 15.32
C ILE A 196 -0.70 10.46 16.12
N PRO A 197 -0.76 11.40 17.08
CA PRO A 197 0.41 11.89 17.78
C PRO A 197 0.87 11.02 18.96
N VAL A 198 0.01 10.09 19.45
CA VAL A 198 0.29 9.29 20.64
C VAL A 198 -0.15 7.84 20.49
N PHE A 199 0.53 6.93 21.21
CA PHE A 199 0.28 5.49 21.08
C PHE A 199 -1.13 5.05 21.50
N SER A 200 -1.73 5.72 22.49
CA SER A 200 -3.13 5.44 22.89
C SER A 200 -4.12 5.71 21.75
N GLN A 201 -3.83 6.67 20.86
CA GLN A 201 -4.65 6.88 19.68
C GLN A 201 -4.39 5.81 18.61
N VAL A 202 -3.16 5.28 18.48
CA VAL A 202 -2.90 4.09 17.65
C VAL A 202 -3.82 2.94 18.08
N GLN A 203 -3.87 2.66 19.38
CA GLN A 203 -4.73 1.60 19.94
C GLN A 203 -6.20 1.85 19.58
N TYR A 204 -6.70 3.06 19.85
CA TYR A 204 -8.07 3.46 19.54
C TYR A 204 -8.41 3.25 18.05
N MET A 205 -7.55 3.72 17.15
CA MET A 205 -7.78 3.64 15.70
C MET A 205 -7.75 2.20 15.18
N VAL A 206 -6.95 1.33 15.78
CA VAL A 206 -6.78 -0.06 15.33
C VAL A 206 -7.82 -0.98 15.96
N LEU A 207 -8.16 -0.79 17.24
CA LEU A 207 -9.06 -1.69 17.97
C LEU A 207 -10.51 -1.14 17.94
N PRO A 208 -11.52 -1.98 17.81
CA PRO A 208 -11.48 -3.44 17.65
C PRO A 208 -11.39 -3.91 16.18
N ARG A 209 -11.23 -3.01 15.18
CA ARG A 209 -11.23 -3.35 13.73
C ARG A 209 -10.17 -4.39 13.36
N LEU A 210 -9.03 -4.41 14.06
CA LEU A 210 -8.00 -5.43 13.84
C LEU A 210 -8.52 -6.85 14.11
N GLY A 211 -9.43 -7.00 15.08
CA GLY A 211 -10.11 -8.28 15.32
C GLY A 211 -10.94 -8.73 14.12
N ALA A 212 -11.65 -7.80 13.48
CA ALA A 212 -12.40 -8.07 12.26
C ALA A 212 -11.46 -8.44 11.09
N ALA A 213 -10.38 -7.71 10.90
CA ALA A 213 -9.38 -8.01 9.86
C ALA A 213 -8.71 -9.38 10.10
N ALA A 214 -8.42 -9.74 11.35
CA ALA A 214 -7.89 -11.05 11.69
C ALA A 214 -8.87 -12.16 11.33
N GLU A 215 -10.15 -12.00 11.64
CA GLU A 215 -11.17 -13.00 11.30
C GLU A 215 -11.34 -13.13 9.77
N VAL A 216 -11.28 -12.03 9.02
CA VAL A 216 -11.29 -12.08 7.55
C VAL A 216 -10.14 -12.93 6.99
N GLN A 217 -8.97 -12.87 7.61
CA GLN A 217 -7.77 -13.58 7.14
C GLN A 217 -7.74 -15.07 7.53
N TRP A 218 -8.33 -15.43 8.68
CA TRP A 218 -8.23 -16.77 9.24
C TRP A 218 -9.47 -17.63 9.03
N THR A 219 -10.61 -17.01 8.72
CA THR A 219 -11.89 -17.73 8.63
C THR A 219 -12.24 -18.01 7.19
N ASP A 220 -12.62 -19.25 6.90
CA ASP A 220 -13.20 -19.63 5.61
C ASP A 220 -14.42 -18.73 5.32
N PRO A 221 -14.50 -18.09 4.14
CA PRO A 221 -15.60 -17.18 3.81
C PRO A 221 -16.99 -17.77 4.02
N SER A 222 -17.15 -19.09 3.79
CA SER A 222 -18.42 -19.79 4.00
C SER A 222 -18.85 -19.92 5.46
N LYS A 223 -17.92 -19.67 6.39
CA LYS A 223 -18.13 -19.75 7.85
C LYS A 223 -18.22 -18.38 8.52
N LYS A 224 -18.03 -17.29 7.76
CA LYS A 224 -18.14 -15.94 8.30
C LYS A 224 -19.56 -15.63 8.72
N ASP A 225 -19.74 -15.17 9.97
CA ASP A 225 -21.01 -14.71 10.53
C ASP A 225 -20.79 -13.44 11.34
N TYR A 226 -21.17 -12.29 10.77
CA TYR A 226 -20.99 -10.99 11.41
C TYR A 226 -21.76 -10.86 12.72
N LYS A 227 -22.94 -11.48 12.85
CA LYS A 227 -23.72 -11.44 14.10
C LYS A 227 -23.02 -12.22 15.20
N ASP A 228 -22.46 -13.38 14.88
CA ASP A 228 -21.67 -14.15 15.83
C ASP A 228 -20.38 -13.40 16.20
N PHE A 229 -19.70 -12.80 15.23
CA PHE A 229 -18.53 -11.97 15.49
C PHE A 229 -18.86 -10.83 16.47
N LEU A 230 -19.94 -10.06 16.24
CA LEU A 230 -20.37 -8.99 17.13
C LEU A 230 -20.67 -9.48 18.56
N ARG A 231 -21.22 -10.69 18.71
CA ARG A 231 -21.46 -11.31 20.02
C ARG A 231 -20.14 -11.57 20.77
N ARG A 232 -19.05 -11.83 20.07
CA ARG A 232 -17.71 -12.09 20.64
C ARG A 232 -16.88 -10.83 20.89
N VAL A 233 -17.19 -9.71 20.22
CA VAL A 233 -16.47 -8.43 20.38
C VAL A 233 -16.38 -7.97 21.85
N PRO A 234 -17.44 -8.03 22.70
CA PRO A 234 -17.32 -7.66 24.11
C PRO A 234 -16.26 -8.46 24.88
N HIS A 235 -16.06 -9.73 24.54
CA HIS A 235 -14.99 -10.53 25.17
C HIS A 235 -13.61 -10.06 24.72
N LEU A 236 -13.48 -9.68 23.45
CA LEU A 236 -12.24 -9.14 22.90
C LEU A 236 -11.90 -7.79 23.57
N VAL A 237 -12.90 -6.92 23.72
CA VAL A 237 -12.75 -5.62 24.43
C VAL A 237 -12.35 -5.85 25.88
N ALA A 238 -12.96 -6.80 26.58
CA ALA A 238 -12.58 -7.14 27.97
C ALA A 238 -11.10 -7.59 28.07
N VAL A 239 -10.57 -8.26 27.07
CA VAL A 239 -9.13 -8.59 27.01
C VAL A 239 -8.30 -7.32 26.84
N TYR A 240 -8.71 -6.40 25.97
CA TYR A 240 -8.02 -5.11 25.79
C TYR A 240 -8.01 -4.30 27.09
N ASP A 241 -9.14 -4.25 27.81
CA ASP A 241 -9.27 -3.58 29.12
C ASP A 241 -8.30 -4.19 30.15
N CYS A 242 -8.17 -5.53 30.19
CA CYS A 242 -7.24 -6.20 31.09
C CYS A 242 -5.77 -5.80 30.84
N TYR A 243 -5.42 -5.48 29.59
CA TYR A 243 -4.08 -4.97 29.22
C TYR A 243 -3.96 -3.45 29.31
N GLY A 244 -5.03 -2.73 29.66
CA GLY A 244 -5.07 -1.26 29.67
C GLY A 244 -4.94 -0.64 28.28
N TRP A 245 -5.39 -1.34 27.24
CA TRP A 245 -5.37 -0.83 25.87
C TRP A 245 -6.59 0.04 25.59
N ASN A 246 -6.36 1.18 24.94
CA ASN A 246 -7.43 2.05 24.49
C ASN A 246 -8.16 1.43 23.28
N CYS A 247 -9.49 1.37 23.36
CA CYS A 247 -10.33 0.75 22.31
C CYS A 247 -11.50 1.69 21.97
N ALA A 248 -11.88 1.79 20.69
CA ALA A 248 -13.05 2.56 20.24
C ALA A 248 -14.37 1.91 20.64
#